data_2b5c039a74fd4fc8f024bc623ac97fc3
#
_entry.id   2b5c039a74fd4fc8f024bc623ac97fc3
#
_cell.length_a   1.000
_cell.length_b   1.000
_cell.length_c   1.000
_cell.angle_alpha   90.00
_cell.angle_beta   90.00
_cell.angle_gamma   90.00
#
_symmetry.space_group_name_H-M   'P 1'
#
loop_
_entity.id
_entity.type
_entity.pdbx_description
1 polymer ?
#
loop_
_entity_poly.entity_id
_entity_poly.type
_entity_poly.pdbx_seq_one_letter_code
_entity_poly.pdbx_strand_id
1 'polypeptide(L)'
;MSFDQTGIPLRQLVSLFCGLLVAGIFLTLPLFKFNYRKFFHSSLFTKIVFWIPIFLVVLALLYTGNNFRLGVLLALFVAAFAELWRSIKKSRYRLLPAFFYLLFIIGLGHFYFLETTYTNNFINLLISLSFATVLADVTAFFLGNYLGKHKLPAIINKNKSWEGVLGELIGAFVGLALVNIFVQPVISKWLFLPIGIGSIVGDLSNSAVKRRLAIKDWGNAIPGHGGFIDRLSSIAGSVALTFYFLRLTF
;
A
#
# COMPACT_ATOMS: atom_id res chain seq x y z
N MET A 1 23.49 13.59 -14.64
CA MET A 1 22.97 13.28 -13.30
C MET A 1 23.34 11.84 -13.02
N SER A 2 24.33 11.58 -12.19
CA SER A 2 24.75 10.21 -11.85
C SER A 2 23.72 9.57 -10.96
N PHE A 3 23.22 8.41 -11.34
CA PHE A 3 22.25 7.57 -10.60
C PHE A 3 22.79 7.07 -9.23
N ASP A 4 23.96 7.52 -8.84
CA ASP A 4 24.77 6.95 -7.75
C ASP A 4 24.69 7.75 -6.42
N GLN A 5 23.82 8.76 -6.33
CA GLN A 5 23.74 9.59 -5.11
C GLN A 5 22.93 8.96 -3.97
N THR A 6 22.21 7.86 -4.21
CA THR A 6 21.36 7.24 -3.19
C THR A 6 22.04 6.11 -2.43
N GLY A 7 23.19 5.62 -2.87
CA GLY A 7 23.89 4.46 -2.28
C GLY A 7 23.08 3.14 -2.37
N ILE A 8 21.91 3.14 -3.05
CA ILE A 8 21.03 1.99 -3.14
C ILE A 8 21.26 1.29 -4.48
N PRO A 9 21.69 0.04 -4.48
CA PRO A 9 21.91 -0.68 -5.73
C PRO A 9 20.56 -1.02 -6.38
N LEU A 10 20.26 -0.34 -7.49
CA LEU A 10 19.07 -0.59 -8.33
C LEU A 10 18.89 -2.10 -8.62
N ARG A 11 20.00 -2.81 -8.85
CA ARG A 11 20.00 -4.26 -9.10
C ARG A 11 19.31 -5.04 -7.98
N GLN A 12 19.57 -4.70 -6.72
CA GLN A 12 18.98 -5.41 -5.57
C GLN A 12 17.47 -5.13 -5.45
N LEU A 13 17.06 -3.87 -5.66
CA LEU A 13 15.65 -3.51 -5.69
C LEU A 13 14.89 -4.23 -6.78
N VAL A 14 15.43 -4.24 -8.00
CA VAL A 14 14.81 -4.93 -9.13
C VAL A 14 14.79 -6.44 -8.92
N SER A 15 15.85 -7.05 -8.40
CA SER A 15 15.88 -8.49 -8.14
C SER A 15 14.89 -8.91 -7.07
N LEU A 16 14.76 -8.13 -5.98
CA LEU A 16 13.77 -8.37 -4.94
C LEU A 16 12.34 -8.24 -5.51
N PHE A 17 12.08 -7.19 -6.27
CA PHE A 17 10.77 -6.99 -6.89
C PHE A 17 10.41 -8.12 -7.86
N CYS A 18 11.32 -8.53 -8.74
CA CYS A 18 11.10 -9.65 -9.66
C CYS A 18 10.86 -10.96 -8.90
N GLY A 19 11.64 -11.22 -7.85
CA GLY A 19 11.43 -12.38 -6.98
C GLY A 19 10.03 -12.40 -6.35
N LEU A 20 9.56 -11.26 -5.86
CA LEU A 20 8.22 -11.13 -5.29
C LEU A 20 7.11 -11.30 -6.33
N LEU A 21 7.29 -10.80 -7.57
CA LEU A 21 6.33 -11.05 -8.67
C LEU A 21 6.22 -12.55 -8.99
N VAL A 22 7.36 -13.22 -9.11
CA VAL A 22 7.41 -14.67 -9.38
C VAL A 22 6.75 -15.43 -8.23
N ALA A 23 7.08 -15.13 -6.98
CA ALA A 23 6.45 -15.72 -5.81
C ALA A 23 4.92 -15.48 -5.80
N GLY A 24 4.47 -14.27 -6.13
CA GLY A 24 3.06 -13.93 -6.26
C GLY A 24 2.33 -14.77 -7.32
N ILE A 25 2.95 -15.03 -8.47
CA ILE A 25 2.42 -15.92 -9.50
C ILE A 25 2.27 -17.35 -8.93
N PHE A 26 3.34 -17.90 -8.34
CA PHE A 26 3.31 -19.25 -7.78
C PHE A 26 2.26 -19.40 -6.67
N LEU A 27 2.12 -18.42 -5.79
CA LEU A 27 1.14 -18.44 -4.71
C LEU A 27 -0.31 -18.29 -5.20
N THR A 28 -0.53 -17.71 -6.39
CA THR A 28 -1.89 -17.57 -6.95
C THR A 28 -2.34 -18.78 -7.77
N LEU A 29 -1.43 -19.54 -8.37
CA LEU A 29 -1.77 -20.69 -9.23
C LEU A 29 -2.68 -21.74 -8.55
N PRO A 30 -2.48 -22.13 -7.27
CA PRO A 30 -3.36 -23.07 -6.60
C PRO A 30 -4.81 -22.60 -6.51
N LEU A 31 -5.07 -21.27 -6.42
CA LEU A 31 -6.43 -20.70 -6.40
C LEU A 31 -7.18 -21.01 -7.71
N PHE A 32 -6.46 -21.23 -8.79
CA PHE A 32 -7.01 -21.60 -10.11
C PHE A 32 -6.90 -23.11 -10.41
N LYS A 33 -6.55 -23.94 -9.40
CA LYS A 33 -6.31 -25.37 -9.59
C LYS A 33 -5.29 -25.64 -10.70
N PHE A 34 -4.23 -24.83 -10.77
CA PHE A 34 -3.17 -24.86 -11.79
C PHE A 34 -3.65 -24.70 -13.24
N ASN A 35 -4.84 -24.16 -13.45
CA ASN A 35 -5.34 -23.86 -14.80
C ASN A 35 -4.78 -22.53 -15.29
N TYR A 36 -3.67 -22.59 -16.05
CA TYR A 36 -2.96 -21.41 -16.56
C TYR A 36 -3.85 -20.51 -17.42
N ARG A 37 -4.71 -21.09 -18.28
CA ARG A 37 -5.58 -20.31 -19.16
C ARG A 37 -6.57 -19.46 -18.34
N LYS A 38 -7.17 -20.02 -17.31
CA LYS A 38 -8.05 -19.27 -16.39
C LYS A 38 -7.28 -18.22 -15.59
N PHE A 39 -6.05 -18.53 -15.18
CA PHE A 39 -5.20 -17.59 -14.45
C PHE A 39 -4.87 -16.35 -15.29
N PHE A 40 -4.37 -16.52 -16.51
CA PHE A 40 -3.99 -15.39 -17.39
C PHE A 40 -5.18 -14.48 -17.77
N HIS A 41 -6.41 -14.99 -17.78
CA HIS A 41 -7.63 -14.19 -18.03
C HIS A 41 -8.28 -13.67 -16.74
N SER A 42 -7.64 -13.85 -15.57
CA SER A 42 -8.21 -13.45 -14.29
C SER A 42 -7.87 -12.01 -13.93
N SER A 43 -8.71 -11.41 -13.09
CA SER A 43 -8.41 -10.10 -12.46
C SER A 43 -7.17 -10.13 -11.57
N LEU A 44 -6.78 -11.30 -11.03
CA LEU A 44 -5.57 -11.45 -10.23
C LEU A 44 -4.31 -11.33 -11.08
N PHE A 45 -4.28 -11.91 -12.28
CA PHE A 45 -3.17 -11.72 -13.20
C PHE A 45 -3.00 -10.25 -13.58
N THR A 46 -4.10 -9.57 -13.92
CA THR A 46 -4.08 -8.12 -14.18
C THR A 46 -3.47 -7.35 -13.00
N LYS A 47 -3.84 -7.70 -11.76
CA LYS A 47 -3.27 -7.09 -10.56
C LYS A 47 -1.76 -7.29 -10.47
N ILE A 48 -1.27 -8.51 -10.71
CA ILE A 48 0.17 -8.82 -10.66
C ILE A 48 0.93 -8.00 -11.70
N VAL A 49 0.42 -7.90 -12.93
CA VAL A 49 1.05 -7.11 -13.99
C VAL A 49 1.08 -5.61 -13.65
N PHE A 50 0.02 -5.09 -13.04
CA PHE A 50 -0.05 -3.68 -12.64
C PHE A 50 0.89 -3.29 -11.48
N TRP A 51 1.52 -4.25 -10.79
CA TRP A 51 2.61 -3.96 -9.87
C TRP A 51 3.85 -3.39 -10.59
N ILE A 52 4.06 -3.70 -11.88
CA ILE A 52 5.19 -3.20 -12.65
C ILE A 52 5.16 -1.66 -12.77
N PRO A 53 4.11 -1.02 -13.32
CA PRO A 53 4.06 0.44 -13.38
C PRO A 53 4.06 1.09 -11.98
N ILE A 54 3.46 0.46 -10.95
CA ILE A 54 3.53 0.97 -9.57
C ILE A 54 4.99 0.98 -9.09
N PHE A 55 5.74 -0.09 -9.32
CA PHE A 55 7.15 -0.18 -8.96
C PHE A 55 8.01 0.86 -9.71
N LEU A 56 7.73 1.12 -10.99
CA LEU A 56 8.42 2.18 -11.74
C LEU A 56 8.17 3.57 -11.14
N VAL A 57 6.95 3.84 -10.65
CA VAL A 57 6.65 5.08 -9.91
C VAL A 57 7.47 5.15 -8.61
N VAL A 58 7.55 4.05 -7.85
CA VAL A 58 8.37 4.00 -6.63
C VAL A 58 9.84 4.25 -6.96
N LEU A 59 10.39 3.63 -8.02
CA LEU A 59 11.76 3.90 -8.48
C LEU A 59 11.94 5.38 -8.85
N ALA A 60 10.99 5.97 -9.58
CA ALA A 60 11.05 7.39 -9.91
C ALA A 60 11.09 8.26 -8.64
N LEU A 61 10.28 7.95 -7.63
CA LEU A 61 10.29 8.65 -6.34
C LEU A 61 11.61 8.48 -5.58
N LEU A 62 12.29 7.34 -5.71
CA LEU A 62 13.58 7.08 -5.07
C LEU A 62 14.72 7.90 -5.70
N TYR A 63 14.73 8.02 -7.04
CA TYR A 63 15.84 8.60 -7.79
C TYR A 63 15.63 10.06 -8.21
N THR A 64 14.50 10.67 -7.87
CA THR A 64 14.20 12.08 -8.19
C THR A 64 14.27 12.97 -6.95
N GLY A 65 14.36 14.28 -7.18
CA GLY A 65 14.43 15.26 -6.09
C GLY A 65 13.07 15.58 -5.46
N ASN A 66 13.11 16.32 -4.35
CA ASN A 66 11.95 16.70 -3.52
C ASN A 66 10.82 17.35 -4.33
N ASN A 67 11.15 18.24 -5.29
CA ASN A 67 10.15 18.91 -6.11
C ASN A 67 9.31 17.95 -6.93
N PHE A 68 9.92 16.88 -7.47
CA PHE A 68 9.20 15.84 -8.20
C PHE A 68 8.29 15.04 -7.27
N ARG A 69 8.80 14.65 -6.10
CA ARG A 69 8.02 13.92 -5.07
C ARG A 69 6.81 14.72 -4.61
N LEU A 70 7.01 16.02 -4.33
CA LEU A 70 5.91 16.92 -4.01
C LEU A 70 4.89 17.01 -5.15
N GLY A 71 5.35 17.14 -6.40
CA GLY A 71 4.48 17.14 -7.58
C GLY A 71 3.64 15.86 -7.70
N VAL A 72 4.24 14.69 -7.48
CA VAL A 72 3.52 13.41 -7.47
C VAL A 72 2.51 13.36 -6.33
N LEU A 73 2.86 13.79 -5.11
CA LEU A 73 1.96 13.83 -3.97
C LEU A 73 0.74 14.73 -4.26
N LEU A 74 0.95 15.93 -4.81
CA LEU A 74 -0.12 16.84 -5.20
C LEU A 74 -1.02 16.23 -6.29
N ALA A 75 -0.42 15.58 -7.30
CA ALA A 75 -1.18 14.89 -8.34
C ALA A 75 -2.06 13.77 -7.77
N LEU A 76 -1.56 13.00 -6.80
CA LEU A 76 -2.33 11.98 -6.09
C LEU A 76 -3.48 12.59 -5.28
N PHE A 77 -3.27 13.75 -4.64
CA PHE A 77 -4.34 14.46 -3.93
C PHE A 77 -5.45 14.92 -4.87
N VAL A 78 -5.08 15.48 -6.03
CA VAL A 78 -6.06 15.91 -7.05
C VAL A 78 -6.83 14.71 -7.60
N ALA A 79 -6.14 13.61 -7.92
CA ALA A 79 -6.76 12.40 -8.43
C ALA A 79 -7.73 11.78 -7.41
N ALA A 80 -7.31 11.68 -6.15
CA ALA A 80 -8.16 11.20 -5.06
C ALA A 80 -9.36 12.14 -4.80
N PHE A 81 -9.17 13.45 -4.91
CA PHE A 81 -10.27 14.41 -4.82
C PHE A 81 -11.30 14.22 -5.94
N ALA A 82 -10.86 13.98 -7.17
CA ALA A 82 -11.76 13.71 -8.30
C ALA A 82 -12.60 12.44 -8.08
N GLU A 83 -12.01 11.38 -7.48
CA GLU A 83 -12.76 10.17 -7.11
C GLU A 83 -13.78 10.44 -6.00
N LEU A 84 -13.36 11.14 -4.96
CA LEU A 84 -14.23 11.57 -3.88
C LEU A 84 -15.41 12.38 -4.40
N TRP A 85 -15.16 13.39 -5.23
CA TRP A 85 -16.20 14.27 -5.75
C TRP A 85 -17.29 13.52 -6.51
N ARG A 86 -16.88 12.53 -7.32
CA ARG A 86 -17.84 11.65 -8.02
C ARG A 86 -18.67 10.83 -7.04
N SER A 87 -18.08 10.37 -5.94
CA SER A 87 -18.76 9.56 -4.92
C SER A 87 -19.71 10.41 -4.07
N ILE A 88 -19.33 11.63 -3.70
CA ILE A 88 -20.20 12.56 -2.93
C ILE A 88 -21.45 12.92 -3.73
N LYS A 89 -21.33 13.19 -5.03
CA LYS A 89 -22.47 13.53 -5.89
C LYS A 89 -23.53 12.44 -5.94
N LYS A 90 -23.13 11.19 -5.77
CA LYS A 90 -24.01 10.00 -5.83
C LYS A 90 -24.50 9.54 -4.46
N SER A 91 -23.92 10.04 -3.38
CA SER A 91 -24.19 9.55 -2.02
C SER A 91 -25.20 10.41 -1.27
N ARG A 92 -26.06 9.72 -0.46
CA ARG A 92 -26.91 10.36 0.55
C ARG A 92 -26.09 10.94 1.72
N TYR A 93 -24.95 10.34 2.04
CA TYR A 93 -24.08 10.71 3.17
C TYR A 93 -22.87 11.52 2.68
N ARG A 94 -23.02 12.84 2.52
CA ARG A 94 -21.97 13.69 1.97
C ARG A 94 -20.79 13.94 2.93
N LEU A 95 -21.08 14.03 4.23
CA LEU A 95 -20.06 14.33 5.25
C LEU A 95 -19.09 13.18 5.51
N LEU A 96 -19.58 11.93 5.47
CA LEU A 96 -18.74 10.77 5.76
C LEU A 96 -17.55 10.59 4.77
N PRO A 97 -17.77 10.63 3.45
CA PRO A 97 -16.64 10.54 2.51
C PRO A 97 -15.73 11.77 2.58
N ALA A 98 -16.26 12.96 2.86
CA ALA A 98 -15.45 14.16 3.03
C ALA A 98 -14.53 14.06 4.26
N PHE A 99 -15.06 13.59 5.39
CA PHE A 99 -14.25 13.35 6.60
C PHE A 99 -13.19 12.28 6.37
N PHE A 100 -13.53 11.16 5.73
CA PHE A 100 -12.55 10.12 5.40
C PHE A 100 -11.45 10.66 4.47
N TYR A 101 -11.82 11.46 3.48
CA TYR A 101 -10.84 12.09 2.59
C TYR A 101 -9.89 13.03 3.32
N LEU A 102 -10.40 13.81 4.29
CA LEU A 102 -9.57 14.67 5.12
C LEU A 102 -8.53 13.83 5.90
N LEU A 103 -8.94 12.73 6.53
CA LEU A 103 -8.01 11.83 7.22
C LEU A 103 -7.01 11.20 6.26
N PHE A 104 -7.45 10.83 5.07
CA PHE A 104 -6.59 10.29 4.03
C PHE A 104 -5.52 11.30 3.56
N ILE A 105 -5.90 12.56 3.32
CA ILE A 105 -4.97 13.64 2.96
C ILE A 105 -3.98 13.91 4.09
N ILE A 106 -4.45 13.99 5.32
CA ILE A 106 -3.58 14.17 6.49
C ILE A 106 -2.60 13.00 6.57
N GLY A 107 -3.07 11.75 6.41
CA GLY A 107 -2.23 10.56 6.41
C GLY A 107 -1.13 10.62 5.34
N LEU A 108 -1.48 10.88 4.10
CA LEU A 108 -0.50 11.03 3.01
C LEU A 108 0.39 12.27 3.18
N GLY A 109 -0.12 13.35 3.76
CA GLY A 109 0.66 14.56 4.04
C GLY A 109 1.85 14.31 4.97
N HIS A 110 1.78 13.30 5.85
CA HIS A 110 2.92 12.91 6.68
C HIS A 110 4.11 12.39 5.86
N PHE A 111 3.90 12.03 4.61
CA PHE A 111 5.00 11.72 3.68
C PHE A 111 5.95 12.93 3.51
N TYR A 112 5.40 14.14 3.34
CA TYR A 112 6.19 15.36 3.26
C TYR A 112 6.93 15.63 4.59
N PHE A 113 6.28 15.41 5.73
CA PHE A 113 6.92 15.58 7.02
C PHE A 113 8.01 14.52 7.28
N LEU A 114 7.84 13.28 6.83
CA LEU A 114 8.91 12.28 6.87
C LEU A 114 10.12 12.71 6.04
N GLU A 115 9.89 13.22 4.82
CA GLU A 115 10.96 13.69 3.93
C GLU A 115 11.74 14.85 4.54
N THR A 116 11.05 15.85 5.09
CA THR A 116 11.68 17.05 5.65
C THR A 116 12.35 16.82 7.00
N THR A 117 11.78 15.94 7.84
CA THR A 117 12.30 15.68 9.18
C THR A 117 13.45 14.65 9.18
N TYR A 118 13.34 13.61 8.34
CA TYR A 118 14.29 12.51 8.29
C TYR A 118 15.06 12.46 6.96
N THR A 119 15.49 13.60 6.47
CA THR A 119 16.10 13.79 5.13
C THR A 119 17.20 12.76 4.82
N ASN A 120 18.13 12.52 5.76
CA ASN A 120 19.24 11.59 5.59
C ASN A 120 18.80 10.11 5.51
N ASN A 121 17.65 9.78 6.08
CA ASN A 121 17.12 8.42 6.17
C ASN A 121 15.86 8.23 5.31
N PHE A 122 15.41 9.28 4.61
CA PHE A 122 14.13 9.27 3.92
C PHE A 122 14.02 8.18 2.84
N ILE A 123 15.08 8.02 2.06
CA ILE A 123 15.13 6.98 1.01
C ILE A 123 14.98 5.58 1.62
N ASN A 124 15.68 5.35 2.75
CA ASN A 124 15.59 4.10 3.50
C ASN A 124 14.16 3.85 4.03
N LEU A 125 13.55 4.90 4.57
CA LEU A 125 12.14 4.87 5.01
C LEU A 125 11.19 4.60 3.85
N LEU A 126 11.37 5.25 2.71
CA LEU A 126 10.52 5.10 1.54
C LEU A 126 10.56 3.66 1.01
N ILE A 127 11.74 3.04 0.93
CA ILE A 127 11.88 1.64 0.54
C ILE A 127 11.19 0.73 1.56
N SER A 128 11.47 0.93 2.85
CA SER A 128 10.90 0.14 3.92
C SER A 128 9.37 0.22 3.94
N LEU A 129 8.80 1.43 3.85
CA LEU A 129 7.36 1.66 3.76
C LEU A 129 6.76 0.99 2.52
N SER A 130 7.38 1.16 1.35
CA SER A 130 6.86 0.62 0.10
C SER A 130 6.78 -0.91 0.13
N PHE A 131 7.88 -1.59 0.46
CA PHE A 131 7.90 -3.05 0.48
C PHE A 131 7.08 -3.65 1.62
N ALA A 132 7.14 -3.07 2.82
CA ALA A 132 6.39 -3.57 3.97
C ALA A 132 4.88 -3.41 3.79
N THR A 133 4.40 -2.25 3.28
CA THR A 133 2.95 -2.04 3.03
C THR A 133 2.45 -2.94 1.91
N VAL A 134 3.22 -3.10 0.82
CA VAL A 134 2.86 -4.00 -0.28
C VAL A 134 2.74 -5.44 0.20
N LEU A 135 3.73 -5.92 0.95
CA LEU A 135 3.69 -7.28 1.47
C LEU A 135 2.63 -7.46 2.56
N ALA A 136 2.28 -6.43 3.33
CA ALA A 136 1.13 -6.44 4.21
C ALA A 136 -0.16 -6.76 3.42
N ASP A 137 -0.46 -6.00 2.36
CA ASP A 137 -1.64 -6.22 1.52
C ASP A 137 -1.64 -7.60 0.84
N VAL A 138 -0.49 -8.02 0.30
CA VAL A 138 -0.34 -9.32 -0.38
C VAL A 138 -0.54 -10.49 0.58
N THR A 139 0.08 -10.43 1.76
CA THR A 139 -0.01 -11.50 2.76
C THR A 139 -1.41 -11.56 3.36
N ALA A 140 -2.05 -10.40 3.60
CA ALA A 140 -3.46 -10.32 4.01
C ALA A 140 -4.39 -11.00 3.01
N PHE A 141 -4.16 -10.78 1.72
CA PHE A 141 -4.93 -11.43 0.65
C PHE A 141 -4.77 -12.96 0.69
N PHE A 142 -3.54 -13.47 0.79
CA PHE A 142 -3.30 -14.91 0.79
C PHE A 142 -3.81 -15.57 2.07
N LEU A 143 -3.47 -15.05 3.25
CA LEU A 143 -3.95 -15.62 4.51
C LEU A 143 -5.47 -15.53 4.64
N GLY A 144 -6.07 -14.42 4.18
CA GLY A 144 -7.52 -14.27 4.15
C GLY A 144 -8.24 -15.25 3.21
N ASN A 145 -7.61 -15.61 2.07
CA ASN A 145 -8.20 -16.57 1.13
C ASN A 145 -7.94 -18.03 1.52
N TYR A 146 -6.75 -18.35 2.02
CA TYR A 146 -6.39 -19.73 2.34
C TYR A 146 -6.82 -20.17 3.75
N LEU A 147 -6.75 -19.27 4.72
CA LEU A 147 -6.97 -19.58 6.14
C LEU A 147 -8.16 -18.83 6.75
N GLY A 148 -8.77 -17.89 6.04
CA GLY A 148 -9.78 -16.94 6.54
C GLY A 148 -11.11 -17.57 6.95
N LYS A 149 -11.18 -18.15 8.14
CA LYS A 149 -12.38 -18.74 8.74
C LYS A 149 -13.23 -17.73 9.49
N HIS A 150 -12.59 -16.82 10.24
CA HIS A 150 -13.28 -15.84 11.09
C HIS A 150 -13.50 -14.53 10.34
N LYS A 151 -14.73 -14.32 9.86
CA LYS A 151 -15.05 -13.11 9.05
C LYS A 151 -15.18 -11.88 9.94
N LEU A 152 -14.78 -10.73 9.37
CA LEU A 152 -15.00 -9.44 10.01
C LEU A 152 -16.48 -9.06 10.02
N PRO A 153 -16.91 -8.17 10.96
CA PRO A 153 -18.26 -7.63 10.96
C PRO A 153 -18.65 -7.04 9.61
N ALA A 154 -19.90 -7.26 9.18
CA ALA A 154 -20.39 -6.81 7.88
C ALA A 154 -20.34 -5.28 7.70
N ILE A 155 -20.35 -4.54 8.81
CA ILE A 155 -20.24 -3.07 8.81
C ILE A 155 -18.85 -2.61 8.29
N ILE A 156 -17.82 -3.44 8.47
CA ILE A 156 -16.48 -3.17 7.95
C ILE A 156 -16.37 -3.81 6.56
N ASN A 157 -16.32 -5.13 6.50
CA ASN A 157 -16.29 -5.87 5.24
C ASN A 157 -16.46 -7.39 5.49
N LYS A 158 -17.62 -7.94 5.16
CA LYS A 158 -17.92 -9.38 5.31
C LYS A 158 -17.00 -10.32 4.52
N ASN A 159 -16.29 -9.80 3.52
CA ASN A 159 -15.37 -10.60 2.70
C ASN A 159 -13.95 -10.68 3.29
N LYS A 160 -13.63 -9.85 4.29
CA LYS A 160 -12.36 -9.89 5.01
C LYS A 160 -12.45 -10.81 6.23
N SER A 161 -11.29 -11.26 6.71
CA SER A 161 -11.17 -12.15 7.88
C SER A 161 -10.12 -11.62 8.85
N TRP A 162 -10.21 -12.04 10.11
CA TRP A 162 -9.22 -11.73 11.13
C TRP A 162 -7.84 -12.32 10.81
N GLU A 163 -7.79 -13.49 10.16
CA GLU A 163 -6.56 -14.09 9.65
C GLU A 163 -5.90 -13.21 8.58
N GLY A 164 -6.72 -12.55 7.75
CA GLY A 164 -6.22 -11.55 6.80
C GLY A 164 -5.65 -10.33 7.50
N VAL A 165 -6.29 -9.84 8.57
CA VAL A 165 -5.77 -8.72 9.38
C VAL A 165 -4.43 -9.06 10.03
N LEU A 166 -4.30 -10.26 10.60
CA LEU A 166 -3.01 -10.75 11.10
C LEU A 166 -1.98 -10.87 9.96
N GLY A 167 -2.45 -11.24 8.77
CA GLY A 167 -1.63 -11.29 7.57
C GLY A 167 -1.00 -9.96 7.20
N GLU A 168 -1.70 -8.83 7.41
CA GLU A 168 -1.11 -7.51 7.18
C GLU A 168 0.09 -7.25 8.09
N LEU A 169 0.00 -7.61 9.38
CA LEU A 169 1.10 -7.42 10.32
C LEU A 169 2.30 -8.35 10.00
N ILE A 170 2.02 -9.61 9.69
CA ILE A 170 3.04 -10.59 9.29
C ILE A 170 3.71 -10.14 7.99
N GLY A 171 2.94 -9.67 7.02
CA GLY A 171 3.44 -9.18 5.75
C GLY A 171 4.33 -7.95 5.89
N ALA A 172 3.95 -7.01 6.76
CA ALA A 172 4.79 -5.85 7.07
C ALA A 172 6.14 -6.27 7.68
N PHE A 173 6.13 -7.24 8.61
CA PHE A 173 7.35 -7.81 9.18
C PHE A 173 8.23 -8.48 8.12
N VAL A 174 7.64 -9.35 7.29
CA VAL A 174 8.36 -10.04 6.20
C VAL A 174 8.92 -9.05 5.21
N GLY A 175 8.14 -8.03 4.81
CA GLY A 175 8.58 -6.99 3.87
C GLY A 175 9.78 -6.21 4.39
N LEU A 176 9.74 -5.81 5.65
CA LEU A 176 10.86 -5.12 6.29
C LEU A 176 12.09 -6.02 6.43
N ALA A 177 11.91 -7.30 6.77
CA ALA A 177 12.98 -8.28 6.87
C ALA A 177 13.67 -8.50 5.50
N LEU A 178 12.88 -8.61 4.41
CA LEU A 178 13.43 -8.76 3.06
C LEU A 178 14.23 -7.52 2.64
N VAL A 179 13.74 -6.31 2.93
CA VAL A 179 14.52 -5.08 2.69
C VAL A 179 15.83 -5.10 3.47
N ASN A 180 15.79 -5.46 4.75
CA ASN A 180 16.98 -5.52 5.59
C ASN A 180 18.02 -6.54 5.12
N ILE A 181 17.59 -7.67 4.56
CA ILE A 181 18.48 -8.74 4.11
C ILE A 181 19.02 -8.48 2.70
N PHE A 182 18.16 -8.06 1.78
CA PHE A 182 18.48 -8.04 0.34
C PHE A 182 18.81 -6.66 -0.22
N VAL A 183 18.42 -5.58 0.45
CA VAL A 183 18.59 -4.23 -0.09
C VAL A 183 19.53 -3.41 0.77
N GLN A 184 19.16 -3.13 2.01
CA GLN A 184 19.95 -2.30 2.93
C GLN A 184 19.45 -2.43 4.38
N PRO A 185 20.30 -2.15 5.38
CA PRO A 185 19.87 -2.13 6.77
C PRO A 185 18.73 -1.13 6.98
N VAL A 186 17.67 -1.57 7.65
CA VAL A 186 16.54 -0.70 8.03
C VAL A 186 16.90 0.12 9.26
N ILE A 187 16.32 1.31 9.39
CA ILE A 187 16.55 2.23 10.52
C ILE A 187 16.20 1.56 11.85
N SER A 188 15.10 0.83 11.88
CA SER A 188 14.65 0.06 13.04
C SER A 188 13.84 -1.15 12.59
N LYS A 189 14.15 -2.31 13.15
CA LYS A 189 13.35 -3.54 12.92
C LYS A 189 11.91 -3.43 13.45
N TRP A 190 11.65 -2.54 14.39
CA TRP A 190 10.32 -2.30 14.97
C TRP A 190 9.39 -1.51 14.05
N LEU A 191 9.89 -0.95 12.94
CA LEU A 191 9.07 -0.24 11.95
C LEU A 191 7.93 -1.07 11.38
N PHE A 192 8.01 -2.41 11.43
CA PHE A 192 6.92 -3.26 10.96
C PHE A 192 5.62 -3.04 11.77
N LEU A 193 5.71 -2.65 13.05
CA LEU A 193 4.54 -2.37 13.88
C LEU A 193 3.73 -1.17 13.37
N PRO A 194 4.31 0.06 13.29
CA PRO A 194 3.57 1.21 12.81
C PRO A 194 3.15 1.05 11.33
N ILE A 195 3.96 0.40 10.49
CA ILE A 195 3.61 0.15 9.09
C ILE A 195 2.43 -0.81 9.01
N GLY A 196 2.49 -1.97 9.68
CA GLY A 196 1.43 -2.97 9.64
C GLY A 196 0.13 -2.49 10.27
N ILE A 197 0.18 -1.88 11.46
CA ILE A 197 -0.99 -1.31 12.13
C ILE A 197 -1.59 -0.18 11.30
N GLY A 198 -0.76 0.68 10.72
CA GLY A 198 -1.20 1.76 9.84
C GLY A 198 -1.88 1.25 8.58
N SER A 199 -1.33 0.20 7.96
CA SER A 199 -1.96 -0.49 6.82
C SER A 199 -3.35 -1.02 7.20
N ILE A 200 -3.45 -1.75 8.32
CA ILE A 200 -4.72 -2.28 8.84
C ILE A 200 -5.75 -1.17 9.04
N VAL A 201 -5.37 -0.11 9.74
CA VAL A 201 -6.28 1.02 10.03
C VAL A 201 -6.73 1.69 8.74
N GLY A 202 -5.82 1.96 7.82
CA GLY A 202 -6.13 2.58 6.53
C GLY A 202 -7.07 1.74 5.67
N ASP A 203 -6.77 0.44 5.53
CA ASP A 203 -7.55 -0.49 4.72
C ASP A 203 -8.94 -0.78 5.32
N LEU A 204 -9.03 -1.01 6.63
CA LEU A 204 -10.32 -1.27 7.29
C LEU A 204 -11.21 -0.03 7.32
N SER A 205 -10.65 1.15 7.58
CA SER A 205 -11.39 2.43 7.53
C SER A 205 -11.94 2.68 6.13
N ASN A 206 -11.11 2.54 5.10
CA ASN A 206 -11.52 2.64 3.71
C ASN A 206 -12.65 1.66 3.37
N SER A 207 -12.49 0.39 3.77
CA SER A 207 -13.50 -0.65 3.57
C SER A 207 -14.83 -0.31 4.25
N ALA A 208 -14.81 0.14 5.51
CA ALA A 208 -16.00 0.50 6.26
C ALA A 208 -16.75 1.68 5.63
N VAL A 209 -16.04 2.73 5.21
CA VAL A 209 -16.64 3.88 4.53
C VAL A 209 -17.30 3.46 3.22
N LYS A 210 -16.63 2.66 2.39
CA LYS A 210 -17.20 2.16 1.13
C LYS A 210 -18.49 1.37 1.36
N ARG A 211 -18.54 0.51 2.40
CA ARG A 211 -19.78 -0.25 2.70
C ARG A 211 -20.92 0.65 3.13
N ARG A 212 -20.67 1.70 3.94
CA ARG A 212 -21.69 2.69 4.30
C ARG A 212 -22.21 3.51 3.12
N LEU A 213 -21.36 3.72 2.10
CA LEU A 213 -21.72 4.40 0.85
C LEU A 213 -22.36 3.48 -0.18
N ALA A 214 -22.49 2.17 0.11
CA ALA A 214 -22.95 1.14 -0.82
C ALA A 214 -22.13 1.07 -2.13
N ILE A 215 -20.83 1.41 -2.06
CA ILE A 215 -19.88 1.27 -3.17
C ILE A 215 -18.89 0.15 -2.89
N LYS A 216 -18.31 -0.39 -3.96
CA LYS A 216 -17.22 -1.38 -3.87
C LYS A 216 -15.86 -0.70 -3.96
N ASP A 217 -15.68 0.18 -4.92
CA ASP A 217 -14.45 0.88 -5.22
C ASP A 217 -14.75 2.37 -5.39
N TRP A 218 -13.80 3.25 -5.05
CA TRP A 218 -13.94 4.70 -5.23
C TRP A 218 -13.92 5.13 -6.70
N GLY A 219 -13.21 4.36 -7.52
CA GLY A 219 -13.05 4.61 -8.95
C GLY A 219 -12.55 3.39 -9.69
N ASN A 220 -12.25 3.57 -10.98
CA ASN A 220 -11.70 2.55 -11.88
C ASN A 220 -10.41 3.05 -12.56
N ALA A 221 -9.68 3.96 -11.90
CA ALA A 221 -8.50 4.59 -12.49
C ALA A 221 -7.36 3.60 -12.69
N ILE A 222 -7.24 2.60 -11.80
CA ILE A 222 -6.19 1.58 -11.87
C ILE A 222 -6.83 0.23 -12.26
N PRO A 223 -6.58 -0.28 -13.49
CA PRO A 223 -7.15 -1.52 -13.97
C PRO A 223 -6.92 -2.69 -13.01
N GLY A 224 -8.01 -3.36 -12.63
CA GLY A 224 -7.99 -4.46 -11.67
C GLY A 224 -7.80 -4.06 -10.20
N HIS A 225 -7.47 -2.78 -9.92
CA HIS A 225 -7.16 -2.31 -8.57
C HIS A 225 -8.16 -1.27 -8.00
N GLY A 226 -9.10 -0.77 -8.80
CA GLY A 226 -10.05 0.26 -8.37
C GLY A 226 -9.50 1.68 -8.52
N GLY A 227 -9.77 2.55 -7.57
CA GLY A 227 -9.32 3.94 -7.57
C GLY A 227 -7.99 4.17 -6.83
N PHE A 228 -7.52 5.41 -6.89
CA PHE A 228 -6.33 5.86 -6.14
C PHE A 228 -6.56 5.77 -4.61
N ILE A 229 -7.73 6.19 -4.12
CA ILE A 229 -8.07 6.08 -2.69
C ILE A 229 -8.05 4.62 -2.26
N ASP A 230 -8.50 3.69 -3.12
CA ASP A 230 -8.52 2.26 -2.82
C ASP A 230 -7.12 1.68 -2.58
N ARG A 231 -6.11 2.23 -3.22
CA ARG A 231 -4.72 1.73 -3.14
C ARG A 231 -3.87 2.46 -2.11
N LEU A 232 -4.13 3.74 -1.93
CA LEU A 232 -3.28 4.57 -1.07
C LEU A 232 -3.74 4.64 0.38
N SER A 233 -4.91 4.10 0.73
CA SER A 233 -5.44 4.17 2.10
C SER A 233 -4.56 3.41 3.11
N SER A 234 -4.06 2.21 2.76
CA SER A 234 -3.10 1.47 3.59
C SER A 234 -1.79 2.25 3.74
N ILE A 235 -1.29 2.82 2.63
CA ILE A 235 -0.07 3.64 2.64
C ILE A 235 -0.24 4.88 3.50
N ALA A 236 -1.37 5.59 3.39
CA ALA A 236 -1.66 6.79 4.18
C ALA A 236 -1.62 6.51 5.68
N GLY A 237 -2.22 5.40 6.12
CA GLY A 237 -2.17 4.95 7.50
C GLY A 237 -0.76 4.57 7.94
N SER A 238 -0.03 3.82 7.11
CA SER A 238 1.34 3.38 7.40
C SER A 238 2.31 4.56 7.52
N VAL A 239 2.23 5.54 6.62
CA VAL A 239 3.06 6.76 6.64
C VAL A 239 2.81 7.57 7.90
N ALA A 240 1.53 7.81 8.23
CA ALA A 240 1.17 8.59 9.42
C ALA A 240 1.67 7.93 10.71
N LEU A 241 1.39 6.64 10.92
CA LEU A 241 1.83 5.95 12.14
C LEU A 241 3.34 5.81 12.22
N THR A 242 4.02 5.61 11.08
CA THR A 242 5.49 5.57 11.04
C THR A 242 6.09 6.92 11.45
N PHE A 243 5.53 8.04 10.99
CA PHE A 243 5.99 9.37 11.39
C PHE A 243 5.89 9.57 12.91
N TYR A 244 4.74 9.28 13.51
CA TYR A 244 4.57 9.42 14.96
C TYR A 244 5.43 8.44 15.76
N PHE A 245 5.57 7.21 15.29
CA PHE A 245 6.45 6.23 15.94
C PHE A 245 7.91 6.72 15.98
N LEU A 246 8.42 7.20 14.84
CA LEU A 246 9.79 7.73 14.79
C LEU A 246 9.98 8.95 15.66
N ARG A 247 8.98 9.85 15.73
CA ARG A 247 9.03 11.04 16.58
C ARG A 247 8.98 10.73 18.08
N LEU A 248 8.43 9.59 18.46
CA LEU A 248 8.37 9.15 19.87
C LEU A 248 9.60 8.34 20.27
N THR A 249 10.34 7.78 19.32
CA THR A 249 11.46 6.86 19.60
C THR A 249 12.83 7.48 19.33
N PHE A 250 12.90 8.51 18.51
CA PHE A 250 14.10 9.23 18.12
C PHE A 250 13.92 10.75 18.25
#